data_baf42ae72989ef9a7e702843e2e9b13b
#
_entry.id   baf42ae72989ef9a7e702843e2e9b13b
#
_cell.length_a   1.000
_cell.length_b   1.000
_cell.length_c   1.000
_cell.angle_alpha   90.00
_cell.angle_beta   90.00
_cell.angle_gamma   90.00
#
_symmetry.space_group_name_H-M   'P 1'
#
loop_
_entity.id
_entity.type
_entity.pdbx_description
1 polymer ?
#
loop_
_entity_poly.entity_id
_entity_poly.type
_entity_poly.pdbx_seq_one_letter_code
_entity_poly.pdbx_strand_id
1 'polypeptide(L)'
;MPPEPRFVPRFAAEPPQEPLPYGRWADTLRAELLAAVLALGDDVGEPGDVVWFPDRTWAGRTYVPGTARTDRGLELFGCVSYEVAGEPGAFAATVDVTEEVAEAHPEWRIDLCDEVVGAWRGELGKVAQMTLVWGVPLVEGAAVATAELARLVVDQCTVMENRFTLLAPDDYRGDTLDVRVWDERGHELAVESLYEED
;
A
#
# COMPACT_ATOMS: atom_id res chain seq x y z
N MET A 1 20.51 13.66 -29.44
CA MET A 1 21.00 12.49 -28.69
C MET A 1 19.79 11.69 -28.29
N PRO A 2 19.73 10.38 -28.48
CA PRO A 2 18.69 9.60 -27.86
C PRO A 2 18.82 9.74 -26.35
N PRO A 3 17.72 9.80 -25.58
CA PRO A 3 17.79 9.84 -24.13
C PRO A 3 18.55 8.60 -23.63
N GLU A 4 19.47 8.80 -22.70
CA GLU A 4 20.14 7.67 -22.04
C GLU A 4 19.08 6.73 -21.46
N PRO A 5 19.22 5.41 -21.65
CA PRO A 5 18.28 4.47 -21.06
C PRO A 5 18.33 4.63 -19.54
N ARG A 6 17.22 5.05 -18.95
CA ARG A 6 17.08 5.10 -17.49
C ARG A 6 17.17 3.68 -16.96
N PHE A 7 18.09 3.48 -16.04
CA PHE A 7 18.17 2.24 -15.31
C PHE A 7 17.09 2.23 -14.22
N VAL A 8 16.16 1.30 -14.33
CA VAL A 8 15.13 1.07 -13.29
C VAL A 8 15.56 -0.14 -12.47
N PRO A 9 15.53 -0.03 -11.14
CA PRO A 9 15.87 -1.15 -10.29
C PRO A 9 14.95 -2.35 -10.57
N ARG A 10 15.54 -3.53 -10.65
CA ARG A 10 14.76 -4.78 -10.68
C ARG A 10 14.46 -5.18 -9.25
N PHE A 11 13.20 -5.35 -9.00
CA PHE A 11 12.66 -5.72 -7.73
C PHE A 11 11.61 -6.82 -7.97
N ALA A 12 11.52 -7.77 -7.07
CA ALA A 12 10.51 -8.80 -7.10
C ALA A 12 9.87 -8.88 -5.71
N ALA A 13 8.62 -8.51 -5.62
CA ALA A 13 7.80 -8.78 -4.46
C ALA A 13 7.31 -10.24 -4.50
N GLU A 14 7.21 -10.87 -3.35
CA GLU A 14 6.52 -12.14 -3.24
C GLU A 14 5.01 -11.91 -3.42
N PRO A 15 4.29 -12.83 -4.10
CA PRO A 15 2.84 -12.71 -4.21
C PRO A 15 2.19 -12.78 -2.83
N PRO A 16 0.97 -12.22 -2.65
CA PRO A 16 0.22 -12.34 -1.42
C PRO A 16 0.10 -13.80 -0.98
N GLN A 17 0.27 -14.06 0.31
CA GLN A 17 0.11 -15.40 0.87
C GLN A 17 -1.36 -15.77 1.00
N GLU A 18 -2.18 -14.79 1.35
CA GLU A 18 -3.64 -14.89 1.38
C GLU A 18 -4.22 -13.70 0.63
N PRO A 19 -5.32 -13.88 -0.13
CA PRO A 19 -5.94 -12.78 -0.88
C PRO A 19 -6.37 -11.63 0.03
N LEU A 20 -6.88 -11.96 1.19
CA LEU A 20 -7.23 -11.06 2.29
C LEU A 20 -6.92 -11.81 3.59
N PRO A 21 -6.55 -11.14 4.67
CA PRO A 21 -6.20 -11.79 5.93
C PRO A 21 -7.43 -12.36 6.64
N TYR A 22 -8.15 -13.24 5.97
CA TYR A 22 -9.17 -14.06 6.58
C TYR A 22 -8.48 -15.27 7.18
N GLY A 23 -8.47 -15.43 8.46
CA GLY A 23 -7.96 -16.63 8.99
C GLY A 23 -7.47 -16.51 10.41
N ARG A 24 -6.59 -17.42 10.79
CA ARG A 24 -6.10 -17.58 12.16
C ARG A 24 -5.49 -16.32 12.80
N TRP A 25 -5.11 -15.36 12.01
CA TRP A 25 -4.48 -14.12 12.49
C TRP A 25 -5.40 -12.92 12.55
N ALA A 26 -6.62 -12.99 12.05
CA ALA A 26 -7.54 -11.85 11.95
C ALA A 26 -7.72 -11.11 13.29
N ASP A 27 -7.94 -11.85 14.38
CA ASP A 27 -8.11 -11.26 15.70
C ASP A 27 -6.82 -10.61 16.22
N THR A 28 -5.67 -11.24 15.97
CA THR A 28 -4.37 -10.70 16.38
C THR A 28 -4.03 -9.45 15.59
N LEU A 29 -4.18 -9.48 14.25
CA LEU A 29 -3.95 -8.31 13.40
C LEU A 29 -4.82 -7.13 13.82
N ARG A 30 -6.09 -7.39 14.09
CA ARG A 30 -7.01 -6.36 14.58
C ARG A 30 -6.58 -5.80 15.93
N ALA A 31 -6.19 -6.64 16.87
CA ALA A 31 -5.75 -6.20 18.19
C ALA A 31 -4.49 -5.33 18.11
N GLU A 32 -3.51 -5.70 17.28
CA GLU A 32 -2.29 -4.93 17.07
C GLU A 32 -2.57 -3.57 16.43
N LEU A 33 -3.42 -3.54 15.39
CA LEU A 33 -3.80 -2.29 14.74
C LEU A 33 -4.51 -1.35 15.73
N LEU A 34 -5.48 -1.85 16.48
CA LEU A 34 -6.21 -1.07 17.48
C LEU A 34 -5.30 -0.57 18.61
N ALA A 35 -4.29 -1.36 19.01
CA ALA A 35 -3.31 -0.93 19.98
C ALA A 35 -2.47 0.25 19.45
N ALA A 36 -2.12 0.25 18.17
CA ALA A 36 -1.45 1.37 17.53
C ALA A 36 -2.34 2.61 17.44
N VAL A 37 -3.64 2.44 17.14
CA VAL A 37 -4.62 3.54 17.14
C VAL A 37 -4.68 4.21 18.51
N LEU A 38 -4.74 3.44 19.59
CA LEU A 38 -4.75 4.01 20.95
C LEU A 38 -3.52 4.88 21.27
N ALA A 39 -2.40 4.62 20.62
CA ALA A 39 -1.19 5.40 20.77
C ALA A 39 -1.25 6.77 20.08
N LEU A 40 -2.18 6.98 19.12
CA LEU A 40 -2.39 8.28 18.48
C LEU A 40 -3.08 9.29 19.42
N GLY A 41 -3.80 8.80 20.44
CA GLY A 41 -4.49 9.62 21.43
C GLY A 41 -6.01 9.68 21.25
N ASP A 42 -6.68 10.34 22.19
CA ASP A 42 -8.15 10.37 22.27
C ASP A 42 -8.83 11.24 21.20
N ASP A 43 -8.05 12.03 20.47
CA ASP A 43 -8.58 12.98 19.49
C ASP A 43 -9.05 12.32 18.18
N VAL A 44 -8.62 11.11 17.90
CA VAL A 44 -8.98 10.38 16.67
C VAL A 44 -10.39 9.77 16.71
N GLY A 45 -10.96 9.56 17.90
CA GLY A 45 -12.26 8.91 18.07
C GLY A 45 -12.18 7.38 18.08
N GLU A 46 -13.34 6.75 18.19
CA GLU A 46 -13.43 5.28 18.25
C GLU A 46 -13.40 4.67 16.85
N PRO A 47 -12.49 3.73 16.58
CA PRO A 47 -12.43 3.06 15.28
C PRO A 47 -13.59 2.08 15.08
N GLY A 48 -14.15 2.09 13.87
CA GLY A 48 -15.13 1.10 13.43
C GLY A 48 -14.49 -0.22 12.97
N ASP A 49 -15.13 -0.87 12.01
CA ASP A 49 -14.62 -2.10 11.43
C ASP A 49 -13.40 -1.83 10.56
N VAL A 50 -12.38 -2.68 10.70
CA VAL A 50 -11.18 -2.60 9.89
C VAL A 50 -11.40 -3.27 8.54
N VAL A 51 -11.14 -2.54 7.48
CA VAL A 51 -11.07 -3.04 6.11
C VAL A 51 -9.65 -3.45 5.83
N TRP A 52 -9.42 -4.75 5.61
CA TRP A 52 -8.10 -5.28 5.31
C TRP A 52 -7.84 -5.35 3.81
N PHE A 53 -6.58 -5.19 3.42
CA PHE A 53 -6.09 -5.28 2.05
C PHE A 53 -5.23 -6.52 1.87
N PRO A 54 -5.00 -7.00 0.62
CA PRO A 54 -4.11 -8.12 0.36
C PRO A 54 -2.73 -7.90 0.97
N ASP A 55 -2.15 -8.94 1.56
CA ASP A 55 -0.83 -8.87 2.19
C ASP A 55 0.30 -8.83 1.14
N ARG A 56 1.45 -8.34 1.56
CA ARG A 56 2.71 -8.39 0.83
C ARG A 56 3.84 -8.85 1.72
N THR A 57 4.72 -9.68 1.18
CA THR A 57 5.91 -10.14 1.90
C THR A 57 7.17 -9.55 1.26
N TRP A 58 8.04 -9.02 2.09
CA TRP A 58 9.35 -8.52 1.68
C TRP A 58 10.36 -8.63 2.83
N ALA A 59 11.61 -9.01 2.48
CA ALA A 59 12.71 -9.14 3.43
C ALA A 59 12.39 -9.98 4.68
N GLY A 60 11.55 -11.04 4.51
CA GLY A 60 11.18 -11.95 5.59
C GLY A 60 10.06 -11.44 6.52
N ARG A 61 9.44 -10.32 6.18
CA ARG A 61 8.24 -9.79 6.88
C ARG A 61 7.04 -9.76 5.95
N THR A 62 5.90 -10.11 6.49
CA THR A 62 4.60 -9.92 5.84
C THR A 62 3.96 -8.64 6.38
N TYR A 63 3.43 -7.83 5.50
CA TYR A 63 2.76 -6.57 5.75
C TYR A 63 1.30 -6.70 5.35
N VAL A 64 0.41 -6.37 6.26
CA VAL A 64 -1.05 -6.46 6.07
C VAL A 64 -1.64 -5.07 6.25
N PRO A 65 -1.95 -4.35 5.17
CA PRO A 65 -2.54 -3.02 5.27
C PRO A 65 -3.99 -3.08 5.70
N GLY A 66 -4.43 -2.02 6.35
CA GLY A 66 -5.81 -1.85 6.75
C GLY A 66 -6.21 -0.40 6.90
N THR A 67 -7.51 -0.13 6.71
CA THR A 67 -8.12 1.17 6.97
C THR A 67 -9.32 1.02 7.89
N ALA A 68 -9.69 2.07 8.61
CA ALA A 68 -10.92 2.10 9.40
C ALA A 68 -11.44 3.53 9.51
N ARG A 69 -12.76 3.70 9.49
CA ARG A 69 -13.40 4.97 9.80
C ARG A 69 -13.62 5.11 11.29
N THR A 70 -13.42 6.31 11.80
CA THR A 70 -13.74 6.62 13.19
C THR A 70 -15.14 7.23 13.32
N ASP A 71 -15.68 7.23 14.52
CA ASP A 71 -16.97 7.87 14.83
C ASP A 71 -16.90 9.42 14.68
N ARG A 72 -15.70 9.98 14.55
CA ARG A 72 -15.46 11.41 14.24
C ARG A 72 -15.34 11.70 12.75
N GLY A 73 -15.48 10.69 11.89
CA GLY A 73 -15.38 10.84 10.44
C GLY A 73 -13.97 10.90 9.88
N LEU A 74 -12.95 10.67 10.71
CA LEU A 74 -11.56 10.53 10.28
C LEU A 74 -11.33 9.15 9.68
N GLU A 75 -10.34 9.03 8.81
CA GLU A 75 -9.87 7.75 8.31
C GLU A 75 -8.52 7.41 8.93
N LEU A 76 -8.48 6.22 9.52
CA LEU A 76 -7.27 5.57 9.99
C LEU A 76 -6.73 4.70 8.87
N PHE A 77 -5.44 4.77 8.63
CA PHE A 77 -4.76 3.90 7.67
C PHE A 77 -3.42 3.46 8.23
N GLY A 78 -2.99 2.26 7.86
CA GLY A 78 -1.73 1.73 8.36
C GLY A 78 -1.53 0.27 8.01
N CYS A 79 -0.51 -0.33 8.58
CA CYS A 79 -0.27 -1.75 8.38
C CYS A 79 0.15 -2.48 9.66
N VAL A 80 -0.17 -3.76 9.72
CA VAL A 80 0.39 -4.69 10.70
C VAL A 80 1.41 -5.56 9.99
N SER A 81 2.59 -5.70 10.57
CA SER A 81 3.65 -6.54 10.02
C SER A 81 4.07 -7.62 10.99
N TYR A 82 4.50 -8.78 10.48
CA TYR A 82 5.03 -9.88 11.26
C TYR A 82 6.11 -10.66 10.51
N GLU A 83 6.99 -11.36 11.24
CA GLU A 83 8.03 -12.19 10.65
C GLU A 83 7.44 -13.50 10.13
N VAL A 84 7.88 -13.93 8.93
CA VAL A 84 7.40 -15.17 8.28
C VAL A 84 8.05 -16.41 8.87
N ALA A 85 9.27 -16.32 9.40
CA ALA A 85 10.03 -17.44 9.91
C ALA A 85 9.75 -17.72 11.38
N GLY A 86 9.12 -18.87 11.67
CA GLY A 86 8.85 -19.33 13.02
C GLY A 86 7.41 -19.21 13.49
N GLU A 87 7.16 -19.34 14.78
CA GLU A 87 5.89 -18.89 15.36
C GLU A 87 5.80 -17.38 15.11
N PRO A 88 4.66 -16.84 14.66
CA PRO A 88 4.52 -15.40 14.44
C PRO A 88 4.71 -14.71 15.78
N GLY A 89 5.89 -14.17 15.99
CA GLY A 89 6.36 -13.69 17.33
C GLY A 89 6.75 -12.30 17.14
N ALA A 90 6.67 -11.37 16.53
CA ALA A 90 6.95 -9.96 16.57
C ALA A 90 6.00 -9.23 15.61
N PHE A 91 4.75 -9.12 16.03
CA PHE A 91 3.84 -8.19 15.38
C PHE A 91 4.28 -6.76 15.68
N ALA A 92 4.19 -5.91 14.68
CA ALA A 92 4.35 -4.47 14.81
C ALA A 92 3.29 -3.79 13.94
N ALA A 93 2.67 -2.75 14.46
CA ALA A 93 1.67 -1.98 13.73
C ALA A 93 2.09 -0.51 13.66
N THR A 94 1.84 0.09 12.52
CA THR A 94 1.90 1.52 12.29
C THR A 94 0.54 1.98 11.83
N VAL A 95 0.09 3.14 12.33
CA VAL A 95 -1.20 3.74 11.95
C VAL A 95 -1.01 5.24 11.91
N ASP A 96 -1.62 5.85 10.93
CA ASP A 96 -1.77 7.30 10.81
C ASP A 96 -3.24 7.66 10.62
N VAL A 97 -3.56 8.93 10.60
CA VAL A 97 -4.94 9.44 10.51
C VAL A 97 -5.03 10.62 9.55
N THR A 98 -6.10 10.65 8.75
CA THR A 98 -6.38 11.75 7.85
C THR A 98 -7.84 12.22 7.97
N GLU A 99 -8.08 13.51 7.68
CA GLU A 99 -9.41 14.08 7.47
C GLU A 99 -9.85 13.94 6.01
N GLU A 100 -8.90 13.67 5.12
CA GLU A 100 -9.17 13.50 3.69
C GLU A 100 -9.72 12.10 3.43
N VAL A 101 -10.87 12.06 2.82
CA VAL A 101 -11.66 10.85 2.60
C VAL A 101 -12.25 10.86 1.21
N ALA A 102 -12.29 9.71 0.56
CA ALA A 102 -12.71 9.61 -0.83
C ALA A 102 -14.08 10.22 -1.12
N GLU A 103 -15.01 10.17 -0.16
CA GLU A 103 -16.34 10.76 -0.32
C GLU A 103 -16.34 12.30 -0.42
N ALA A 104 -15.31 12.95 0.11
CA ALA A 104 -15.13 14.40 0.02
C ALA A 104 -14.43 14.81 -1.29
N HIS A 105 -13.83 13.85 -2.00
CA HIS A 105 -13.01 14.04 -3.19
C HIS A 105 -13.55 13.29 -4.42
N PRO A 106 -14.65 13.74 -5.03
CA PRO A 106 -15.27 13.05 -6.17
C PRO A 106 -14.39 13.03 -7.44
N GLU A 107 -13.33 13.82 -7.48
CA GLU A 107 -12.31 13.82 -8.53
C GLU A 107 -11.33 12.68 -8.41
N TRP A 108 -11.14 12.10 -7.24
CA TRP A 108 -10.25 10.96 -7.05
C TRP A 108 -10.74 9.75 -7.86
N ARG A 109 -9.81 9.06 -8.45
CA ARG A 109 -10.08 7.85 -9.22
C ARG A 109 -9.54 6.59 -8.57
N ILE A 110 -8.58 6.79 -7.68
CA ILE A 110 -8.01 5.76 -6.81
C ILE A 110 -7.87 6.41 -5.43
N ASP A 111 -8.36 5.75 -4.42
CA ASP A 111 -8.11 6.10 -3.02
C ASP A 111 -6.85 5.37 -2.58
N LEU A 112 -5.78 6.10 -2.31
CA LEU A 112 -4.45 5.56 -2.04
C LEU A 112 -3.99 5.87 -0.63
N CYS A 113 -3.40 4.85 -0.03
CA CYS A 113 -2.59 4.98 1.18
C CYS A 113 -1.21 4.39 0.92
N ASP A 114 -0.19 4.91 1.60
CA ASP A 114 1.16 4.40 1.50
C ASP A 114 1.90 4.40 2.83
N GLU A 115 2.97 3.62 2.90
CA GLU A 115 3.88 3.58 4.04
C GLU A 115 5.26 3.09 3.61
N VAL A 116 6.30 3.79 4.07
CA VAL A 116 7.68 3.36 3.87
C VAL A 116 8.01 2.22 4.84
N VAL A 117 8.16 1.01 4.32
CA VAL A 117 8.41 -0.19 5.13
C VAL A 117 9.89 -0.59 5.20
N GLY A 118 10.75 0.11 4.48
CA GLY A 118 12.17 -0.16 4.50
C GLY A 118 12.96 0.60 3.45
N ALA A 119 14.17 0.12 3.18
CA ALA A 119 15.05 0.68 2.17
C ALA A 119 15.62 -0.43 1.29
N TRP A 120 15.62 -0.20 -0.02
CA TRP A 120 16.21 -1.08 -1.00
C TRP A 120 17.50 -0.46 -1.57
N ARG A 121 18.57 -1.22 -1.57
CA ARG A 121 19.84 -0.77 -2.13
C ARG A 121 19.95 -1.26 -3.57
N GLY A 122 19.82 -0.33 -4.49
CA GLY A 122 20.02 -0.55 -5.91
C GLY A 122 21.51 -0.57 -6.32
N GLU A 123 21.72 -0.59 -7.61
CA GLU A 123 23.07 -0.52 -8.18
C GLU A 123 23.77 0.79 -7.84
N LEU A 124 25.11 0.75 -7.84
CA LEU A 124 25.98 1.88 -7.55
C LEU A 124 25.75 2.51 -6.17
N GLY A 125 25.19 1.75 -5.21
CA GLY A 125 24.97 2.23 -3.84
C GLY A 125 23.86 3.26 -3.69
N LYS A 126 23.03 3.46 -4.71
CA LYS A 126 21.81 4.25 -4.60
C LYS A 126 20.79 3.49 -3.75
N VAL A 127 20.08 4.24 -2.92
CA VAL A 127 19.03 3.70 -2.05
C VAL A 127 17.69 4.23 -2.54
N ALA A 128 16.71 3.34 -2.64
CA ALA A 128 15.31 3.67 -2.80
C ALA A 128 14.57 3.38 -1.49
N GLN A 129 13.52 4.09 -1.21
CA GLN A 129 12.56 3.68 -0.20
C GLN A 129 11.79 2.45 -0.71
N MET A 130 11.49 1.52 0.18
CA MET A 130 10.55 0.45 -0.13
C MET A 130 9.21 0.87 0.44
N THR A 131 8.29 1.16 -0.45
CA THR A 131 6.99 1.72 -0.13
C THR A 131 5.91 0.67 -0.37
N LEU A 132 5.14 0.42 0.66
CA LEU A 132 3.90 -0.35 0.60
C LEU A 132 2.80 0.62 0.19
N VAL A 133 2.08 0.30 -0.88
CA VAL A 133 0.96 1.11 -1.37
C VAL A 133 -0.27 0.25 -1.46
N TRP A 134 -1.36 0.70 -0.89
CA TRP A 134 -2.63 0.00 -0.99
C TRP A 134 -3.75 0.97 -1.29
N GLY A 135 -4.83 0.46 -1.86
CA GLY A 135 -5.92 1.36 -2.23
C GLY A 135 -7.15 0.67 -2.79
N VAL A 136 -8.13 1.52 -3.01
CA VAL A 136 -9.44 1.17 -3.56
C VAL A 136 -9.61 1.88 -4.90
N PRO A 137 -9.75 1.16 -6.03
CA PRO A 137 -10.18 1.77 -7.27
C PRO A 137 -11.57 2.39 -7.13
N LEU A 138 -11.70 3.67 -7.40
CA LEU A 138 -12.98 4.39 -7.41
C LEU A 138 -13.62 4.38 -8.82
N VAL A 139 -13.04 3.60 -9.73
CA VAL A 139 -13.50 3.39 -11.11
C VAL A 139 -13.98 1.97 -11.29
N GLU A 140 -15.04 1.79 -12.08
CA GLU A 140 -15.59 0.45 -12.36
C GLU A 140 -14.70 -0.35 -13.31
N GLY A 141 -14.67 -1.67 -13.11
CA GLY A 141 -14.00 -2.61 -14.01
C GLY A 141 -12.50 -2.78 -13.77
N ALA A 142 -11.99 -2.25 -12.67
CA ALA A 142 -10.59 -2.44 -12.28
C ALA A 142 -10.28 -3.92 -12.02
N ALA A 143 -9.26 -4.45 -12.69
CA ALA A 143 -8.84 -5.84 -12.59
C ALA A 143 -7.39 -6.00 -12.13
N VAL A 144 -6.52 -5.08 -12.53
CA VAL A 144 -5.09 -5.10 -12.22
C VAL A 144 -4.66 -3.72 -11.74
N ALA A 145 -3.81 -3.67 -10.72
CA ALA A 145 -3.08 -2.47 -10.32
C ALA A 145 -1.58 -2.66 -10.59
N THR A 146 -0.92 -1.60 -11.04
CA THR A 146 0.53 -1.56 -11.28
C THR A 146 1.15 -0.39 -10.54
N ALA A 147 2.36 -0.61 -10.03
CA ALA A 147 3.25 0.44 -9.56
C ALA A 147 4.31 0.69 -10.65
N GLU A 148 4.47 1.94 -11.04
CA GLU A 148 5.40 2.35 -12.09
C GLU A 148 6.40 3.36 -11.56
N LEU A 149 7.68 3.11 -11.83
CA LEU A 149 8.77 4.01 -11.56
C LEU A 149 9.50 4.33 -12.87
N ALA A 150 9.69 5.59 -13.17
CA ALA A 150 10.28 6.02 -14.45
C ALA A 150 9.59 5.41 -15.70
N ARG A 151 8.27 5.24 -15.65
CA ARG A 151 7.43 4.65 -16.70
C ARG A 151 7.68 3.14 -16.94
N LEU A 152 8.22 2.46 -15.97
CA LEU A 152 8.39 1.01 -16.03
C LEU A 152 7.65 0.38 -14.86
N VAL A 153 6.87 -0.65 -15.14
CA VAL A 153 6.18 -1.44 -14.11
C VAL A 153 7.22 -2.11 -13.23
N VAL A 154 7.19 -1.81 -11.94
CA VAL A 154 8.09 -2.36 -10.92
C VAL A 154 7.39 -3.34 -9.99
N ASP A 155 6.07 -3.26 -9.85
CA ASP A 155 5.21 -4.24 -9.21
C ASP A 155 3.83 -4.26 -9.84
N GLN A 156 3.10 -5.37 -9.67
CA GLN A 156 1.73 -5.52 -10.13
C GLN A 156 0.96 -6.51 -9.28
N CYS A 157 -0.35 -6.32 -9.18
CA CYS A 157 -1.24 -7.24 -8.50
C CYS A 157 -2.62 -7.28 -9.14
N THR A 158 -3.37 -8.34 -8.84
CA THR A 158 -4.80 -8.40 -9.17
C THR A 158 -5.58 -7.59 -8.15
N VAL A 159 -6.58 -6.83 -8.61
CA VAL A 159 -7.57 -6.20 -7.74
C VAL A 159 -8.50 -7.28 -7.21
N MET A 160 -8.63 -7.37 -5.89
CA MET A 160 -9.40 -8.38 -5.18
C MET A 160 -10.45 -7.71 -4.30
N GLU A 161 -11.72 -8.02 -4.51
CA GLU A 161 -12.83 -7.38 -3.79
C GLU A 161 -12.71 -5.85 -3.77
N ASN A 162 -12.38 -5.28 -4.94
CA ASN A 162 -12.14 -3.84 -5.13
C ASN A 162 -10.99 -3.27 -4.29
N ARG A 163 -9.96 -4.06 -3.96
CA ARG A 163 -8.79 -3.67 -3.17
C ARG A 163 -7.52 -4.20 -3.80
N PHE A 164 -6.43 -3.48 -3.60
CA PHE A 164 -5.11 -3.92 -4.06
C PHE A 164 -4.01 -3.51 -3.09
N THR A 165 -2.87 -4.17 -3.18
CA THR A 165 -1.65 -3.82 -2.45
C THR A 165 -0.45 -4.05 -3.34
N LEU A 166 0.41 -3.05 -3.42
CA LEU A 166 1.66 -3.04 -4.16
C LEU A 166 2.81 -2.82 -3.19
N LEU A 167 3.99 -3.29 -3.55
CA LEU A 167 5.22 -3.05 -2.81
C LEU A 167 6.34 -2.76 -3.78
N ALA A 168 6.83 -1.54 -3.79
CA ALA A 168 7.73 -1.07 -4.84
C ALA A 168 8.80 -0.13 -4.30
N PRO A 169 9.97 -0.06 -4.95
CA PRO A 169 10.93 1.00 -4.69
C PRO A 169 10.36 2.35 -5.15
N ASP A 170 10.55 3.36 -4.33
CA ASP A 170 10.10 4.73 -4.57
C ASP A 170 11.22 5.74 -4.31
N ASP A 171 11.05 7.00 -4.74
CA ASP A 171 12.04 8.07 -4.62
C ASP A 171 13.44 7.62 -5.07
N TYR A 172 13.51 7.01 -6.24
CA TYR A 172 14.75 6.52 -6.79
C TYR A 172 15.23 7.38 -7.95
N ARG A 173 16.34 8.09 -7.75
CA ARG A 173 16.97 8.98 -8.73
C ARG A 173 16.09 10.17 -9.16
N GLY A 174 15.17 10.60 -8.29
CA GLY A 174 14.24 11.69 -8.56
C GLY A 174 13.04 11.26 -9.42
N ASP A 175 12.82 9.97 -9.59
CA ASP A 175 11.57 9.44 -10.11
C ASP A 175 10.66 9.04 -8.92
N THR A 176 9.41 9.40 -8.97
CA THR A 176 8.36 9.06 -8.00
C THR A 176 7.49 7.93 -8.51
N LEU A 177 6.79 7.28 -7.61
CA LEU A 177 5.95 6.13 -7.92
C LEU A 177 4.58 6.58 -8.40
N ASP A 178 4.18 6.09 -9.57
CA ASP A 178 2.81 6.17 -10.08
C ASP A 178 2.07 4.86 -9.86
N VAL A 179 0.81 4.95 -9.50
CA VAL A 179 -0.10 3.81 -9.43
C VAL A 179 -1.11 3.89 -10.55
N ARG A 180 -1.25 2.81 -11.32
CA ARG A 180 -2.23 2.71 -12.41
C ARG A 180 -3.15 1.54 -12.21
N VAL A 181 -4.38 1.73 -12.64
CA VAL A 181 -5.42 0.69 -12.60
C VAL A 181 -5.89 0.38 -14.01
N TRP A 182 -6.04 -0.90 -14.32
CA TRP A 182 -6.32 -1.45 -15.64
C TRP A 182 -7.55 -2.35 -15.61
N ASP A 183 -8.30 -2.38 -16.70
CA ASP A 183 -9.35 -3.36 -16.91
C ASP A 183 -8.77 -4.75 -17.33
N GLU A 184 -9.63 -5.77 -17.43
CA GLU A 184 -9.24 -7.12 -17.87
C GLU A 184 -8.68 -7.16 -19.31
N ARG A 185 -8.91 -6.13 -20.11
CA ARG A 185 -8.44 -6.01 -21.50
C ARG A 185 -7.12 -5.25 -21.60
N GLY A 186 -6.61 -4.71 -20.47
CA GLY A 186 -5.40 -3.90 -20.42
C GLY A 186 -5.60 -2.45 -20.84
N HIS A 187 -6.82 -1.92 -20.75
CA HIS A 187 -7.05 -0.48 -20.90
C HIS A 187 -6.82 0.19 -19.55
N GLU A 188 -6.07 1.29 -19.57
CA GLU A 188 -5.87 2.13 -18.38
C GLU A 188 -7.19 2.81 -18.00
N LEU A 189 -7.57 2.65 -16.75
CA LEU A 189 -8.77 3.24 -16.18
C LEU A 189 -8.46 4.49 -15.37
N ALA A 190 -7.36 4.48 -14.62
CA ALA A 190 -6.94 5.57 -13.76
C ALA A 190 -5.43 5.54 -13.52
N VAL A 191 -4.87 6.70 -13.17
CA VAL A 191 -3.50 6.88 -12.70
C VAL A 191 -3.50 7.94 -11.60
N GLU A 192 -2.76 7.65 -10.53
CA GLU A 192 -2.48 8.57 -9.43
C GLU A 192 -0.99 8.49 -9.09
N SER A 193 -0.40 9.62 -8.74
CA SER A 193 0.96 9.70 -8.21
C SER A 193 0.91 9.77 -6.70
N LEU A 194 1.87 9.14 -6.02
CA LEU A 194 1.98 9.27 -4.55
C LEU A 194 2.36 10.69 -4.10
N TYR A 195 2.85 11.51 -5.03
CA TYR A 195 3.27 12.88 -4.76
C TYR A 195 2.54 13.81 -5.72
N GLU A 196 1.82 14.77 -5.18
CA GLU A 196 1.29 15.88 -5.98
C GLU A 196 2.46 16.74 -6.47
N GLU A 197 2.49 17.06 -7.75
CA GLU A 197 3.35 18.14 -8.26
C GLU A 197 2.74 19.47 -7.79
N ASP A 198 3.43 20.17 -6.87
CA ASP A 198 3.13 21.55 -6.47
C ASP A 198 3.26 22.55 -7.66
#